data_ee57e2c6f2d876ee8b219f8e48825372
#
_entry.id   ee57e2c6f2d876ee8b219f8e48825372
#
_cell.length_a   1.000
_cell.length_b   1.000
_cell.length_c   1.000
_cell.angle_alpha   90.00
_cell.angle_beta   90.00
_cell.angle_gamma   90.00
#
_symmetry.space_group_name_H-M   'P 1'
#
loop_
_entity.id
_entity.type
_entity.pdbx_description
1 polymer ?
#
loop_
_entity_poly.entity_id
_entity_poly.type
_entity_poly.pdbx_seq_one_letter_code
_entity_poly.pdbx_strand_id
1 'polypeptide(L)'
;MAGTELWFRRYPATAPLGLRLVCLPHAGGTATFFHSWPAGLPADVETLAVRYPGRQDRFTEPLIEDMTEMADRVTEALLPLVAGGVPVALFGHSMGASVAHEVTIRLERDHGVTPALLAVSGREAPGHAPRTELHTRTDAELIAHVRGQGEIEPAVFEMPELMELIMPALRADYRLIETHVPSTGTVSAPVVAYTGDADPGCAVPDAAAWEAATTGGFRLRVLPGDHFYLVPGEKALLADLSTALRATQPAR
;
A
#
# COMPACT_ATOMS: atom_id res chain seq x y z
N MET A 1 3.14 18.35 13.76
CA MET A 1 1.97 18.50 12.87
C MET A 1 2.38 18.70 11.40
N ALA A 2 3.39 19.54 11.08
CA ALA A 2 3.85 19.73 9.69
C ALA A 2 4.24 18.43 8.95
N GLY A 3 4.85 17.45 9.62
CA GLY A 3 5.23 16.18 9.01
C GLY A 3 4.04 15.32 8.60
N THR A 4 3.01 15.22 9.43
CA THR A 4 1.82 14.41 9.13
C THR A 4 1.03 14.93 7.92
N GLU A 5 0.85 16.25 7.82
CA GLU A 5 0.15 16.86 6.69
C GLU A 5 0.92 16.72 5.38
N LEU A 6 2.25 16.67 5.43
CA LEU A 6 3.09 16.44 4.27
C LEU A 6 2.96 15.00 3.74
N TRP A 7 2.87 14.03 4.64
CA TRP A 7 2.88 12.60 4.28
C TRP A 7 1.53 12.02 3.90
N PHE A 8 0.40 12.68 4.29
CA PHE A 8 -0.92 12.13 4.02
C PHE A 8 -1.83 13.11 3.29
N ARG A 9 -2.41 12.65 2.19
CA ARG A 9 -3.60 13.26 1.63
C ARG A 9 -4.79 12.74 2.42
N ARG A 10 -5.51 13.65 3.07
CA ARG A 10 -6.59 13.31 3.98
C ARG A 10 -7.95 13.44 3.30
N TYR A 11 -8.78 12.43 3.51
CA TYR A 11 -10.19 12.42 3.16
C TYR A 11 -10.97 12.19 4.46
N PRO A 12 -11.53 13.26 5.06
CA PRO A 12 -12.17 13.19 6.36
C PRO A 12 -13.37 12.24 6.39
N ALA A 13 -13.61 11.61 7.53
CA ALA A 13 -14.85 10.91 7.80
C ALA A 13 -16.05 11.86 7.73
N THR A 14 -17.19 11.38 7.25
CA THR A 14 -18.45 12.15 7.18
C THR A 14 -19.38 11.91 8.37
N ALA A 15 -19.00 11.01 9.28
CA ALA A 15 -19.61 10.74 10.58
C ALA A 15 -18.54 10.86 11.70
N PRO A 16 -18.92 10.76 12.99
CA PRO A 16 -17.94 10.73 14.07
C PRO A 16 -16.86 9.68 13.83
N LEU A 17 -15.60 10.12 13.87
CA LEU A 17 -14.43 9.30 13.51
C LEU A 17 -14.34 8.04 14.36
N GLY A 18 -14.39 6.88 13.70
CA GLY A 18 -14.29 5.56 14.32
C GLY A 18 -13.00 4.83 13.99
N LEU A 19 -12.41 5.10 12.81
CA LEU A 19 -11.21 4.41 12.32
C LEU A 19 -10.45 5.27 11.31
N ARG A 20 -9.14 5.12 11.24
CA ARG A 20 -8.30 5.65 10.16
C ARG A 20 -7.80 4.53 9.27
N LEU A 21 -8.01 4.66 7.97
CA LEU A 21 -7.46 3.77 6.96
C LEU A 21 -6.31 4.46 6.25
N VAL A 22 -5.10 3.95 6.46
CA VAL A 22 -3.88 4.41 5.77
C VAL A 22 -3.73 3.62 4.48
N CYS A 23 -3.75 4.30 3.33
CA CYS A 23 -3.65 3.68 2.01
C CYS A 23 -2.27 3.98 1.40
N LEU A 24 -1.53 2.93 1.05
CA LEU A 24 -0.16 3.01 0.53
C LEU A 24 -0.14 2.60 -0.95
N PRO A 25 0.25 3.52 -1.86
CA PRO A 25 0.27 3.26 -3.29
C PRO A 25 1.31 2.21 -3.72
N HIS A 26 1.08 1.64 -4.91
CA HIS A 26 2.02 0.81 -5.66
C HIS A 26 3.21 1.63 -6.19
N ALA A 27 4.21 0.96 -6.78
CA ALA A 27 5.35 1.61 -7.43
C ALA A 27 4.88 2.55 -8.55
N GLY A 28 5.43 3.77 -8.63
CA GLY A 28 4.95 4.82 -9.55
C GLY A 28 3.61 5.45 -9.15
N GLY A 29 2.86 4.83 -8.26
CA GLY A 29 1.56 5.31 -7.81
C GLY A 29 1.61 6.55 -6.93
N THR A 30 0.46 7.19 -6.78
CA THR A 30 0.31 8.43 -6.02
C THR A 30 -0.91 8.37 -5.10
N ALA A 31 -0.98 9.30 -4.14
CA ALA A 31 -2.12 9.39 -3.22
C ALA A 31 -3.48 9.60 -3.94
N THR A 32 -3.48 10.12 -5.16
CA THR A 32 -4.71 10.30 -5.95
C THR A 32 -5.33 8.99 -6.43
N PHE A 33 -4.58 7.90 -6.42
CA PHE A 33 -5.12 6.58 -6.73
C PHE A 33 -6.32 6.21 -5.85
N PHE A 34 -6.32 6.67 -4.61
CA PHE A 34 -7.37 6.38 -3.62
C PHE A 34 -8.46 7.46 -3.53
N HIS A 35 -8.57 8.39 -4.50
CA HIS A 35 -9.48 9.55 -4.38
C HIS A 35 -10.96 9.16 -4.34
N SER A 36 -11.35 8.07 -5.00
CA SER A 36 -12.73 7.54 -5.05
C SER A 36 -13.13 6.74 -3.80
N TRP A 37 -12.14 6.19 -3.09
CA TRP A 37 -12.35 5.23 -2.02
C TRP A 37 -13.24 5.70 -0.87
N PRO A 38 -13.15 6.96 -0.40
CA PRO A 38 -14.01 7.45 0.69
C PRO A 38 -15.50 7.29 0.42
N ALA A 39 -15.92 7.34 -0.85
CA ALA A 39 -17.33 7.17 -1.22
C ALA A 39 -17.82 5.72 -1.06
N GLY A 40 -16.92 4.74 -1.09
CA GLY A 40 -17.23 3.31 -0.95
C GLY A 40 -16.96 2.74 0.45
N LEU A 41 -16.36 3.55 1.35
CA LEU A 41 -16.02 3.15 2.72
C LEU A 41 -17.09 3.59 3.73
N PRO A 42 -17.11 3.02 4.95
CA PRO A 42 -18.00 3.49 6.00
C PRO A 42 -17.80 4.97 6.34
N ALA A 43 -18.88 5.67 6.67
CA ALA A 43 -18.89 7.12 6.91
C ALA A 43 -17.99 7.56 8.08
N ASP A 44 -17.69 6.68 9.02
CA ASP A 44 -16.83 6.89 10.19
C ASP A 44 -15.36 6.56 9.94
N VAL A 45 -14.98 6.21 8.70
CA VAL A 45 -13.60 5.95 8.30
C VAL A 45 -12.98 7.20 7.66
N GLU A 46 -11.90 7.70 8.26
CA GLU A 46 -11.01 8.69 7.64
C GLU A 46 -10.00 7.96 6.76
N THR A 47 -9.88 8.33 5.48
CA THR A 47 -8.86 7.77 4.57
C THR A 47 -7.65 8.68 4.52
N LEU A 48 -6.47 8.09 4.71
CA LEU A 48 -5.17 8.75 4.72
C LEU A 48 -4.32 8.13 3.60
N ALA A 49 -4.29 8.75 2.42
CA ALA A 49 -3.48 8.24 1.31
C ALA A 49 -2.05 8.77 1.42
N VAL A 50 -1.07 7.86 1.46
CA VAL A 50 0.35 8.20 1.59
C VAL A 50 0.84 8.95 0.35
N ARG A 51 1.56 10.05 0.58
CA ARG A 51 2.23 10.86 -0.45
C ARG A 51 3.73 10.60 -0.39
N TYR A 52 4.22 9.75 -1.26
CA TYR A 52 5.65 9.50 -1.38
C TYR A 52 6.39 10.74 -1.94
N PRO A 53 7.64 11.01 -1.52
CA PRO A 53 8.44 12.10 -2.08
C PRO A 53 8.80 11.88 -3.55
N GLY A 54 9.23 12.94 -4.23
CA GLY A 54 9.67 12.91 -5.62
C GLY A 54 8.53 12.85 -6.65
N ARG A 55 7.26 13.10 -6.22
CA ARG A 55 6.11 13.08 -7.13
C ARG A 55 5.01 14.04 -6.68
N GLN A 56 4.15 14.46 -7.62
CA GLN A 56 3.07 15.43 -7.38
C GLN A 56 3.59 16.72 -6.71
N ASP A 57 2.94 17.15 -5.63
CA ASP A 57 3.29 18.33 -4.85
C ASP A 57 4.58 18.18 -4.02
N ARG A 58 5.17 16.97 -3.97
CA ARG A 58 6.48 16.67 -3.38
C ARG A 58 7.57 16.42 -4.43
N PHE A 59 7.36 16.86 -5.68
CA PHE A 59 8.23 16.55 -6.82
C PHE A 59 9.69 16.97 -6.62
N THR A 60 9.94 18.06 -5.92
CA THR A 60 11.30 18.58 -5.66
C THR A 60 12.01 17.92 -4.49
N GLU A 61 11.33 17.05 -3.74
CA GLU A 61 11.96 16.34 -2.63
C GLU A 61 12.80 15.16 -3.13
N PRO A 62 13.89 14.82 -2.44
CA PRO A 62 14.67 13.62 -2.75
C PRO A 62 13.82 12.36 -2.75
N LEU A 63 14.07 11.48 -3.73
CA LEU A 63 13.46 10.17 -3.80
C LEU A 63 13.98 9.28 -2.66
N ILE A 64 13.13 8.43 -2.12
CA ILE A 64 13.52 7.38 -1.16
C ILE A 64 13.64 6.07 -1.92
N GLU A 65 14.82 5.47 -1.90
CA GLU A 65 15.15 4.24 -2.61
C GLU A 65 15.38 3.04 -1.67
N ASP A 66 15.19 3.26 -0.37
CA ASP A 66 15.39 2.28 0.69
C ASP A 66 14.09 2.04 1.46
N MET A 67 13.72 0.76 1.64
CA MET A 67 12.48 0.37 2.33
C MET A 67 12.50 0.75 3.80
N THR A 68 13.65 0.64 4.45
CA THR A 68 13.78 0.97 5.88
C THR A 68 13.50 2.45 6.09
N GLU A 69 14.14 3.31 5.29
CA GLU A 69 13.88 4.75 5.35
C GLU A 69 12.41 5.08 5.04
N MET A 70 11.82 4.48 4.00
CA MET A 70 10.42 4.72 3.65
C MET A 70 9.48 4.36 4.78
N ALA A 71 9.65 3.18 5.36
CA ALA A 71 8.80 2.70 6.44
C ALA A 71 8.99 3.53 7.72
N ASP A 72 10.23 3.95 8.05
CA ASP A 72 10.52 4.82 9.19
C ASP A 72 9.79 6.16 9.03
N ARG A 73 9.91 6.82 7.88
CA ARG A 73 9.27 8.12 7.59
C ARG A 73 7.75 8.05 7.64
N VAL A 74 7.15 6.99 7.06
CA VAL A 74 5.69 6.80 7.12
C VAL A 74 5.24 6.55 8.56
N THR A 75 5.98 5.74 9.32
CA THR A 75 5.69 5.46 10.73
C THR A 75 5.76 6.75 11.56
N GLU A 76 6.86 7.50 11.48
CA GLU A 76 7.01 8.79 12.19
C GLU A 76 5.86 9.76 11.90
N ALA A 77 5.44 9.86 10.63
CA ALA A 77 4.33 10.72 10.24
C ALA A 77 2.97 10.24 10.78
N LEU A 78 2.83 8.92 11.01
CA LEU A 78 1.60 8.31 11.51
C LEU A 78 1.45 8.40 13.04
N LEU A 79 2.56 8.44 13.80
CA LEU A 79 2.55 8.44 15.26
C LEU A 79 1.62 9.49 15.90
N PRO A 80 1.59 10.77 15.46
CA PRO A 80 0.67 11.75 16.03
C PRO A 80 -0.82 11.41 15.85
N LEU A 81 -1.14 10.62 14.82
CA LEU A 81 -2.50 10.19 14.51
C LEU A 81 -2.93 9.00 15.37
N VAL A 82 -2.02 8.05 15.64
CA VAL A 82 -2.31 6.89 16.50
C VAL A 82 -2.35 7.25 17.98
N ALA A 83 -1.60 8.28 18.42
CA ALA A 83 -1.60 8.76 19.80
C ALA A 83 -2.98 9.24 20.28
N GLY A 84 -3.91 9.58 19.39
CA GLY A 84 -5.27 10.00 19.69
C GLY A 84 -6.23 8.85 20.07
N GLY A 85 -5.77 7.60 20.12
CA GLY A 85 -6.58 6.43 20.51
C GLY A 85 -7.59 5.97 19.45
N VAL A 86 -7.68 6.63 18.30
CA VAL A 86 -8.50 6.16 17.18
C VAL A 86 -7.79 4.99 16.51
N PRO A 87 -8.45 3.82 16.36
CA PRO A 87 -7.87 2.67 15.69
C PRO A 87 -7.34 3.01 14.28
N VAL A 88 -6.22 2.39 13.90
CA VAL A 88 -5.64 2.53 12.58
C VAL A 88 -5.64 1.18 11.87
N ALA A 89 -6.00 1.18 10.59
CA ALA A 89 -5.82 0.06 9.67
C ALA A 89 -4.93 0.51 8.51
N LEU A 90 -4.17 -0.41 7.94
CA LEU A 90 -3.34 -0.15 6.77
C LEU A 90 -3.85 -0.96 5.58
N PHE A 91 -3.87 -0.34 4.42
CA PHE A 91 -4.05 -0.99 3.14
C PHE A 91 -2.86 -0.64 2.24
N GLY A 92 -2.22 -1.63 1.67
CA GLY A 92 -1.17 -1.42 0.68
C GLY A 92 -1.39 -2.26 -0.57
N HIS A 93 -1.12 -1.69 -1.75
CA HIS A 93 -1.14 -2.42 -3.00
C HIS A 93 0.27 -2.55 -3.58
N SER A 94 0.65 -3.76 -4.02
CA SER A 94 1.95 -4.06 -4.63
C SER A 94 3.12 -3.60 -3.71
N MET A 95 3.99 -2.70 -4.13
CA MET A 95 5.02 -2.08 -3.28
C MET A 95 4.42 -1.55 -1.97
N GLY A 96 3.27 -0.90 -2.04
CA GLY A 96 2.60 -0.35 -0.87
C GLY A 96 2.22 -1.40 0.18
N ALA A 97 1.99 -2.66 -0.21
CA ALA A 97 1.74 -3.75 0.73
C ALA A 97 2.99 -4.10 1.54
N SER A 98 4.16 -4.12 0.90
CA SER A 98 5.44 -4.31 1.60
C SER A 98 5.74 -3.14 2.54
N VAL A 99 5.52 -1.89 2.12
CA VAL A 99 5.66 -0.72 3.00
C VAL A 99 4.68 -0.80 4.18
N ALA A 100 3.42 -1.17 3.95
CA ALA A 100 2.41 -1.32 5.00
C ALA A 100 2.80 -2.38 6.04
N HIS A 101 3.36 -3.51 5.59
CA HIS A 101 3.87 -4.55 6.46
C HIS A 101 5.03 -4.06 7.33
N GLU A 102 6.02 -3.39 6.72
CA GLU A 102 7.18 -2.83 7.44
C GLU A 102 6.77 -1.73 8.44
N VAL A 103 5.77 -0.92 8.11
CA VAL A 103 5.16 0.07 9.02
C VAL A 103 4.44 -0.64 10.18
N THR A 104 3.70 -1.72 9.89
CA THR A 104 3.02 -2.51 10.93
C THR A 104 4.02 -3.08 11.93
N ILE A 105 5.13 -3.66 11.45
CA ILE A 105 6.20 -4.18 12.32
C ILE A 105 6.74 -3.10 13.25
N ARG A 106 7.00 -1.88 12.72
CA ARG A 106 7.51 -0.75 13.52
C ARG A 106 6.50 -0.28 14.56
N LEU A 107 5.25 -0.13 14.16
CA LEU A 107 4.17 0.24 15.08
C LEU A 107 4.06 -0.74 16.26
N GLU A 108 4.10 -2.05 15.99
CA GLU A 108 4.00 -3.07 17.03
C GLU A 108 5.27 -3.15 17.88
N ARG A 109 6.44 -3.26 17.25
CA ARG A 109 7.71 -3.51 17.93
C ARG A 109 8.20 -2.29 18.72
N ASP A 110 8.14 -1.10 18.11
CA ASP A 110 8.82 0.09 18.63
C ASP A 110 7.86 1.02 19.38
N HIS A 111 6.54 0.93 19.08
CA HIS A 111 5.54 1.85 19.63
C HIS A 111 4.41 1.15 20.39
N GLY A 112 4.36 -0.18 20.42
CA GLY A 112 3.32 -0.95 21.13
C GLY A 112 1.91 -0.71 20.54
N VAL A 113 1.82 -0.33 19.28
CA VAL A 113 0.56 -0.06 18.57
C VAL A 113 0.28 -1.18 17.59
N THR A 114 -0.71 -2.01 17.85
CA THR A 114 -1.17 -3.03 16.90
C THR A 114 -2.24 -2.42 16.00
N PRO A 115 -2.01 -2.35 14.66
CA PRO A 115 -3.06 -1.94 13.74
C PRO A 115 -4.30 -2.86 13.83
N ALA A 116 -5.48 -2.27 13.72
CA ALA A 116 -6.73 -3.00 13.74
C ALA A 116 -6.84 -4.00 12.56
N LEU A 117 -6.20 -3.69 11.43
CA LEU A 117 -6.13 -4.52 10.24
C LEU A 117 -4.90 -4.16 9.41
N LEU A 118 -4.21 -5.18 8.87
CA LEU A 118 -3.28 -5.04 7.76
C LEU A 118 -3.92 -5.69 6.52
N ALA A 119 -4.30 -4.90 5.54
CA ALA A 119 -4.80 -5.35 4.25
C ALA A 119 -3.69 -5.25 3.20
N VAL A 120 -3.27 -6.37 2.66
CA VAL A 120 -2.21 -6.48 1.63
C VAL A 120 -2.84 -6.89 0.30
N SER A 121 -2.45 -6.26 -0.79
CA SER A 121 -3.08 -6.41 -2.09
C SER A 121 -2.03 -6.55 -3.20
N GLY A 122 -2.16 -7.58 -4.05
CA GLY A 122 -1.28 -7.80 -5.19
C GLY A 122 0.20 -7.91 -4.80
N ARG A 123 0.49 -8.59 -3.69
CA ARG A 123 1.86 -8.75 -3.20
C ARG A 123 2.06 -10.11 -2.55
N GLU A 124 3.12 -10.77 -2.93
CA GLU A 124 3.57 -12.01 -2.31
C GLU A 124 3.95 -11.78 -0.85
N ALA A 125 3.81 -12.81 -0.03
CA ALA A 125 4.21 -12.77 1.37
C ALA A 125 5.72 -12.48 1.54
N PRO A 126 6.15 -11.94 2.67
CA PRO A 126 7.55 -11.71 2.96
C PRO A 126 8.43 -12.94 2.69
N GLY A 127 9.45 -12.77 1.86
CA GLY A 127 10.37 -13.85 1.46
C GLY A 127 9.90 -14.74 0.29
N HIS A 128 8.68 -14.55 -0.23
CA HIS A 128 8.16 -15.28 -1.40
C HIS A 128 8.37 -14.56 -2.72
N ALA A 129 8.57 -13.24 -2.70
CA ALA A 129 8.77 -12.47 -3.91
C ALA A 129 10.01 -12.94 -4.69
N PRO A 130 9.93 -13.12 -6.02
CA PRO A 130 11.09 -13.43 -6.85
C PRO A 130 12.08 -12.26 -6.80
N ARG A 131 13.36 -12.58 -6.90
CA ARG A 131 14.39 -11.55 -7.04
C ARG A 131 14.39 -11.05 -8.47
N THR A 132 14.18 -9.76 -8.64
CA THR A 132 14.26 -9.04 -9.91
C THR A 132 15.26 -7.91 -9.81
N GLU A 133 15.68 -7.34 -10.93
CA GLU A 133 16.65 -6.25 -11.01
C GLU A 133 16.20 -5.19 -12.04
N LEU A 134 14.90 -4.96 -12.13
CA LEU A 134 14.29 -4.04 -13.09
C LEU A 134 14.79 -2.61 -12.91
N HIS A 135 15.09 -2.21 -11.65
CA HIS A 135 15.66 -0.89 -11.37
C HIS A 135 17.02 -0.66 -12.06
N THR A 136 17.74 -1.72 -12.46
CA THR A 136 19.02 -1.63 -13.17
C THR A 136 18.88 -1.75 -14.69
N ARG A 137 17.69 -2.11 -15.18
CA ARG A 137 17.41 -2.30 -16.60
C ARG A 137 17.22 -0.96 -17.32
N THR A 138 17.19 -1.00 -18.64
CA THR A 138 16.86 0.18 -19.45
C THR A 138 15.44 0.68 -19.17
N ASP A 139 15.18 1.95 -19.47
CA ASP A 139 13.82 2.51 -19.32
C ASP A 139 12.80 1.75 -20.16
N ALA A 140 13.19 1.32 -21.36
CA ALA A 140 12.31 0.54 -22.24
C ALA A 140 11.91 -0.81 -21.63
N GLU A 141 12.83 -1.51 -20.96
CA GLU A 141 12.55 -2.78 -20.29
C GLU A 141 11.67 -2.58 -19.07
N LEU A 142 11.93 -1.54 -18.26
CA LEU A 142 11.11 -1.21 -17.11
C LEU A 142 9.68 -0.81 -17.55
N ILE A 143 9.55 0.03 -18.59
CA ILE A 143 8.25 0.40 -19.17
C ILE A 143 7.51 -0.83 -19.70
N ALA A 144 8.21 -1.75 -20.38
CA ALA A 144 7.60 -2.97 -20.90
C ALA A 144 7.03 -3.85 -19.77
N HIS A 145 7.77 -3.97 -18.65
CA HIS A 145 7.30 -4.67 -17.47
C HIS A 145 6.05 -4.01 -16.88
N VAL A 146 6.08 -2.71 -16.63
CA VAL A 146 4.97 -1.94 -16.05
C VAL A 146 3.71 -2.02 -16.93
N ARG A 147 3.87 -1.95 -18.26
CA ARG A 147 2.76 -2.17 -19.20
C ARG A 147 2.14 -3.56 -19.05
N GLY A 148 2.97 -4.57 -18.81
CA GLY A 148 2.50 -5.93 -18.60
C GLY A 148 1.70 -6.11 -17.31
N GLN A 149 1.91 -5.25 -16.34
CA GLN A 149 1.15 -5.21 -15.08
C GLN A 149 -0.14 -4.40 -15.18
N GLY A 150 -0.27 -3.51 -16.15
CA GLY A 150 -1.41 -2.60 -16.28
C GLY A 150 -1.33 -1.36 -15.36
N GLU A 151 -0.18 -1.08 -14.77
CA GLU A 151 0.01 -0.02 -13.74
C GLU A 151 -0.22 1.40 -14.24
N ILE A 152 0.08 1.69 -15.50
CA ILE A 152 0.02 3.04 -16.05
C ILE A 152 -0.92 3.04 -17.26
N GLU A 153 -1.79 4.05 -17.31
CA GLU A 153 -2.66 4.28 -18.47
C GLU A 153 -1.83 4.26 -19.78
N PRO A 154 -2.18 3.44 -20.78
CA PRO A 154 -1.37 3.30 -21.99
C PRO A 154 -0.99 4.62 -22.68
N ALA A 155 -1.89 5.61 -22.66
CA ALA A 155 -1.63 6.94 -23.25
C ALA A 155 -0.46 7.70 -22.59
N VAL A 156 -0.14 7.42 -21.32
CA VAL A 156 0.99 8.05 -20.61
C VAL A 156 2.31 7.65 -21.24
N PHE A 157 2.43 6.40 -21.71
CA PHE A 157 3.66 5.89 -22.35
C PHE A 157 3.94 6.52 -23.73
N GLU A 158 2.95 7.20 -24.33
CA GLU A 158 3.06 7.89 -25.61
C GLU A 158 3.51 9.35 -25.45
N MET A 159 3.67 9.81 -24.20
CA MET A 159 4.04 11.19 -23.86
C MET A 159 5.46 11.23 -23.28
N PRO A 160 6.52 11.49 -24.11
CA PRO A 160 7.91 11.44 -23.65
C PRO A 160 8.19 12.37 -22.46
N GLU A 161 7.66 13.60 -22.48
CA GLU A 161 7.87 14.57 -21.41
C GLU A 161 7.28 14.10 -20.08
N LEU A 162 6.15 13.38 -20.12
CA LEU A 162 5.52 12.83 -18.92
C LEU A 162 6.32 11.63 -18.40
N MET A 163 6.86 10.82 -19.32
CA MET A 163 7.74 9.70 -18.93
C MET A 163 9.03 10.19 -18.27
N GLU A 164 9.64 11.27 -18.76
CA GLU A 164 10.83 11.86 -18.12
C GLU A 164 10.54 12.30 -16.67
N LEU A 165 9.34 12.73 -16.37
CA LEU A 165 8.92 13.11 -15.00
C LEU A 165 8.63 11.90 -14.10
N ILE A 166 8.10 10.81 -14.67
CA ILE A 166 7.65 9.63 -13.90
C ILE A 166 8.82 8.65 -13.67
N MET A 167 9.69 8.47 -14.66
CA MET A 167 10.73 7.43 -14.64
C MET A 167 11.66 7.48 -13.42
N PRO A 168 12.14 8.65 -12.94
CA PRO A 168 12.99 8.68 -11.75
C PRO A 168 12.30 8.10 -10.52
N ALA A 169 11.03 8.48 -10.27
CA ALA A 169 10.25 7.98 -9.14
C ALA A 169 9.93 6.49 -9.28
N LEU A 170 9.54 6.06 -10.47
CA LEU A 170 9.27 4.65 -10.76
C LEU A 170 10.50 3.78 -10.52
N ARG A 171 11.67 4.20 -11.02
CA ARG A 171 12.93 3.47 -10.84
C ARG A 171 13.36 3.41 -9.37
N ALA A 172 13.19 4.49 -8.62
CA ALA A 172 13.45 4.53 -7.19
C ALA A 172 12.54 3.55 -6.42
N ASP A 173 11.26 3.49 -6.78
CA ASP A 173 10.31 2.56 -6.17
C ASP A 173 10.65 1.09 -6.49
N TYR A 174 11.05 0.78 -7.72
CA TYR A 174 11.52 -0.56 -8.08
C TYR A 174 12.81 -0.91 -7.32
N ARG A 175 13.75 0.03 -7.19
CA ARG A 175 14.95 -0.19 -6.37
C ARG A 175 14.60 -0.49 -4.93
N LEU A 176 13.72 0.32 -4.34
CA LEU A 176 13.24 0.15 -2.97
C LEU A 176 12.68 -1.26 -2.74
N ILE A 177 11.82 -1.75 -3.65
CA ILE A 177 11.16 -3.04 -3.44
C ILE A 177 12.05 -4.25 -3.81
N GLU A 178 12.91 -4.13 -4.81
CA GLU A 178 13.78 -5.22 -5.28
C GLU A 178 14.99 -5.44 -4.38
N THR A 179 15.51 -4.39 -3.74
CA THR A 179 16.62 -4.49 -2.78
C THR A 179 16.15 -4.77 -1.36
N HIS A 180 14.85 -4.71 -1.11
CA HIS A 180 14.27 -4.95 0.21
C HIS A 180 14.50 -6.37 0.69
N VAL A 181 15.02 -6.48 1.91
CA VAL A 181 15.06 -7.73 2.67
C VAL A 181 13.98 -7.61 3.76
N PRO A 182 12.88 -8.39 3.65
CA PRO A 182 11.77 -8.29 4.61
C PRO A 182 12.23 -8.49 6.05
N SER A 183 11.67 -7.69 6.96
CA SER A 183 11.87 -7.89 8.39
C SER A 183 11.41 -9.28 8.82
N THR A 184 12.14 -9.89 9.71
CA THR A 184 11.82 -11.23 10.26
C THR A 184 10.77 -11.13 11.34
N GLY A 185 9.92 -12.17 11.45
CA GLY A 185 8.89 -12.29 12.48
C GLY A 185 7.48 -12.12 11.92
N THR A 186 6.51 -12.28 12.81
CA THR A 186 5.09 -12.15 12.50
C THR A 186 4.54 -10.87 13.13
N VAL A 187 3.51 -10.30 12.52
CA VAL A 187 2.72 -9.22 13.12
C VAL A 187 1.60 -9.79 13.99
N SER A 188 1.12 -9.00 14.95
CA SER A 188 -0.06 -9.35 15.78
C SER A 188 -1.37 -8.82 15.14
N ALA A 189 -1.27 -7.88 14.23
CA ALA A 189 -2.42 -7.38 13.48
C ALA A 189 -3.07 -8.50 12.65
N PRO A 190 -4.40 -8.61 12.59
CA PRO A 190 -5.07 -9.48 11.64
C PRO A 190 -4.74 -9.05 10.20
N VAL A 191 -4.55 -10.04 9.31
CA VAL A 191 -4.18 -9.81 7.91
C VAL A 191 -5.31 -10.25 6.97
N VAL A 192 -5.64 -9.41 6.02
CA VAL A 192 -6.44 -9.78 4.85
C VAL A 192 -5.58 -9.61 3.60
N ALA A 193 -5.35 -10.70 2.87
CA ALA A 193 -4.67 -10.67 1.58
C ALA A 193 -5.69 -10.63 0.45
N TYR A 194 -5.45 -9.75 -0.51
CA TYR A 194 -6.22 -9.61 -1.74
C TYR A 194 -5.32 -9.88 -2.95
N THR A 195 -5.81 -10.61 -3.95
CA THR A 195 -5.12 -10.79 -5.23
C THR A 195 -6.12 -10.97 -6.36
N GLY A 196 -5.69 -10.70 -7.60
CA GLY A 196 -6.42 -11.06 -8.79
C GLY A 196 -6.25 -12.55 -9.12
N ASP A 197 -7.27 -13.17 -9.71
CA ASP A 197 -7.20 -14.57 -10.15
C ASP A 197 -6.26 -14.79 -11.35
N ALA A 198 -5.93 -13.71 -12.06
CA ALA A 198 -5.01 -13.67 -13.20
C ALA A 198 -3.81 -12.72 -12.96
N ASP A 199 -3.50 -12.36 -11.71
CA ASP A 199 -2.38 -11.48 -11.37
C ASP A 199 -1.03 -12.15 -11.71
N PRO A 200 -0.25 -11.62 -12.69
CA PRO A 200 1.03 -12.22 -13.06
C PRO A 200 2.13 -11.95 -12.02
N GLY A 201 1.95 -10.96 -11.15
CA GLY A 201 2.91 -10.54 -10.13
C GLY A 201 2.67 -11.16 -8.75
N CYS A 202 1.47 -11.73 -8.50
CA CYS A 202 1.15 -12.31 -7.20
C CYS A 202 0.15 -13.46 -7.36
N ALA A 203 0.67 -14.66 -7.55
CA ALA A 203 -0.18 -15.84 -7.66
C ALA A 203 -0.96 -16.11 -6.35
N VAL A 204 -2.14 -16.74 -6.47
CA VAL A 204 -3.00 -17.04 -5.32
C VAL A 204 -2.26 -17.78 -4.18
N PRO A 205 -1.40 -18.79 -4.43
CA PRO A 205 -0.62 -19.44 -3.37
C PRO A 205 0.35 -18.49 -2.65
N ASP A 206 0.95 -17.53 -3.38
CA ASP A 206 1.91 -16.57 -2.82
C ASP A 206 1.19 -15.52 -1.95
N ALA A 207 -0.03 -15.13 -2.35
CA ALA A 207 -0.91 -14.32 -1.51
C ALA A 207 -1.41 -15.11 -0.27
N ALA A 208 -1.66 -16.40 -0.39
CA ALA A 208 -2.05 -17.26 0.74
C ALA A 208 -0.93 -17.40 1.79
N ALA A 209 0.33 -17.33 1.37
CA ALA A 209 1.49 -17.44 2.25
C ALA A 209 1.56 -16.32 3.31
N TRP A 210 0.82 -15.22 3.17
CA TRP A 210 0.67 -14.20 4.21
C TRP A 210 0.09 -14.74 5.53
N GLU A 211 -0.56 -15.91 5.52
CA GLU A 211 -1.01 -16.57 6.74
C GLU A 211 0.14 -16.81 7.73
N ALA A 212 1.32 -17.14 7.23
CA ALA A 212 2.51 -17.36 8.07
C ALA A 212 3.13 -16.05 8.60
N ALA A 213 2.73 -14.89 8.09
CA ALA A 213 3.27 -13.59 8.49
C ALA A 213 2.48 -12.92 9.64
N THR A 214 1.40 -13.55 10.13
CA THR A 214 0.59 -13.01 11.23
C THR A 214 0.21 -14.04 12.28
N THR A 215 0.04 -13.58 13.52
CA THR A 215 -0.59 -14.32 14.62
C THR A 215 -2.01 -13.81 14.94
N GLY A 216 -2.43 -12.70 14.32
CA GLY A 216 -3.71 -12.03 14.59
C GLY A 216 -4.91 -12.55 13.79
N GLY A 217 -4.70 -13.61 13.00
CA GLY A 217 -5.71 -14.17 12.10
C GLY A 217 -5.51 -13.75 10.66
N PHE A 218 -5.90 -14.63 9.73
CA PHE A 218 -5.68 -14.45 8.30
C PHE A 218 -6.94 -14.74 7.49
N ARG A 219 -7.12 -14.01 6.40
CA ARG A 219 -8.13 -14.25 5.39
C ARG A 219 -7.61 -13.89 4.01
N LEU A 220 -7.86 -14.76 3.02
CA LEU A 220 -7.56 -14.52 1.62
C LEU A 220 -8.84 -14.19 0.84
N ARG A 221 -8.78 -13.18 -0.03
CA ARG A 221 -9.81 -12.84 -1.01
C ARG A 221 -9.22 -12.79 -2.40
N VAL A 222 -9.72 -13.61 -3.28
CA VAL A 222 -9.38 -13.60 -4.71
C VAL A 222 -10.51 -12.90 -5.45
N LEU A 223 -10.15 -11.90 -6.27
CA LEU A 223 -11.05 -11.13 -7.10
C LEU A 223 -10.75 -11.39 -8.58
N PRO A 224 -11.72 -11.26 -9.49
CA PRO A 224 -11.42 -11.40 -10.91
C PRO A 224 -10.50 -10.29 -11.42
N GLY A 225 -9.47 -10.64 -12.19
CA GLY A 225 -8.61 -9.68 -12.88
C GLY A 225 -7.12 -9.92 -12.69
N ASP A 226 -6.33 -9.02 -13.27
CA ASP A 226 -4.87 -8.98 -13.24
C ASP A 226 -4.33 -8.27 -11.99
N HIS A 227 -3.10 -7.74 -12.07
CA HIS A 227 -2.47 -7.02 -10.96
C HIS A 227 -3.29 -5.81 -10.49
N PHE A 228 -3.96 -5.10 -11.42
CA PHE A 228 -4.82 -3.94 -11.12
C PHE A 228 -6.30 -4.28 -11.02
N TYR A 229 -6.65 -5.54 -10.67
CA TYR A 229 -8.04 -5.98 -10.42
C TYR A 229 -8.83 -5.02 -9.52
N LEU A 230 -8.15 -4.27 -8.65
CA LEU A 230 -8.77 -3.33 -7.72
C LEU A 230 -9.34 -2.08 -8.42
N VAL A 231 -8.98 -1.80 -9.67
CA VAL A 231 -9.54 -0.67 -10.44
C VAL A 231 -10.92 -1.06 -10.99
N PRO A 232 -11.08 -2.09 -11.85
CA PRO A 232 -12.41 -2.50 -12.28
C PRO A 232 -13.23 -3.13 -11.15
N GLY A 233 -12.58 -3.73 -10.16
CA GLY A 233 -13.19 -4.40 -9.00
C GLY A 233 -13.34 -3.52 -7.75
N GLU A 234 -13.12 -2.20 -7.82
CA GLU A 234 -13.10 -1.29 -6.67
C GLU A 234 -14.30 -1.48 -5.75
N LYS A 235 -15.50 -1.54 -6.31
CA LYS A 235 -16.73 -1.70 -5.52
C LYS A 235 -16.74 -2.99 -4.70
N ALA A 236 -16.31 -4.10 -5.29
CA ALA A 236 -16.28 -5.40 -4.61
C ALA A 236 -15.20 -5.43 -3.53
N LEU A 237 -14.01 -4.90 -3.83
CA LEU A 237 -12.92 -4.75 -2.88
C LEU A 237 -13.35 -3.90 -1.67
N LEU A 238 -13.90 -2.71 -1.90
CA LEU A 238 -14.30 -1.79 -0.83
C LEU A 238 -15.44 -2.35 0.03
N ALA A 239 -16.37 -3.10 -0.55
CA ALA A 239 -17.42 -3.78 0.21
C ALA A 239 -16.84 -4.85 1.17
N ASP A 240 -15.88 -5.65 0.68
CA ASP A 240 -15.21 -6.66 1.49
C ASP A 240 -14.29 -6.03 2.55
N LEU A 241 -13.49 -5.02 2.17
CA LEU A 241 -12.63 -4.26 3.07
C LEU A 241 -13.46 -3.58 4.18
N SER A 242 -14.59 -2.97 3.84
CA SER A 242 -15.51 -2.37 4.81
C SER A 242 -16.02 -3.38 5.82
N THR A 243 -16.32 -4.61 5.37
CA THR A 243 -16.72 -5.71 6.26
C THR A 243 -15.58 -6.11 7.20
N ALA A 244 -14.36 -6.21 6.69
CA ALA A 244 -13.17 -6.50 7.50
C ALA A 244 -12.91 -5.40 8.54
N LEU A 245 -12.98 -4.12 8.15
CA LEU A 245 -12.77 -2.98 9.05
C LEU A 245 -13.82 -2.94 10.19
N ARG A 246 -15.08 -3.25 9.87
CA ARG A 246 -16.13 -3.32 10.90
C ARG A 246 -15.93 -4.45 11.90
N ALA A 247 -15.41 -5.60 11.45
CA ALA A 247 -15.12 -6.72 12.33
C ALA A 247 -14.03 -6.43 13.37
N THR A 248 -13.19 -5.42 13.13
CA THR A 248 -12.13 -4.99 14.06
C THR A 248 -12.56 -3.90 15.04
N GLN A 249 -13.74 -3.29 14.84
CA GLN A 249 -14.27 -2.28 15.75
C GLN A 249 -15.00 -2.97 16.91
N PRO A 250 -14.84 -2.49 18.16
CA PRO A 250 -15.63 -3.01 19.27
C PRO A 250 -17.12 -2.79 19.01
N ALA A 251 -17.95 -3.75 19.40
CA ALA A 251 -19.40 -3.61 19.34
C ALA A 251 -19.81 -2.34 20.10
N ARG A 252 -20.51 -1.44 19.43
CA ARG A 252 -21.05 -0.20 20.03
C ARG A 252 -22.27 -0.53 20.90
#